data_6363ec48127b8ab9fa3ce52c2083463f
#
_entry.id   6363ec48127b8ab9fa3ce52c2083463f
#
_cell.length_a   1.000
_cell.length_b   1.000
_cell.length_c   1.000
_cell.angle_alpha   90.00
_cell.angle_beta   90.00
_cell.angle_gamma   90.00
#
_symmetry.space_group_name_H-M   'P 1'
#
loop_
_entity.id
_entity.type
_entity.pdbx_description
1 polymer ?
#
loop_
_entity_poly.entity_id
_entity_poly.type
_entity_poly.pdbx_seq_one_letter_code
_entity_poly.pdbx_strand_id
1 'polypeptide(L)'
;VIISRGNTETNFGDVFKSITEKSSKYNGSTTFNETDKLKIPNIKFNLKEEITEVENKLFTFSNGREYCIEKALQTIEFELDEKGGKIKSEAGISLKEAAIMPTEKPRDFLVDDTFTIFLKEEGRDLPYFAAQISDISQVQEDIQ
;
A
#
# COMPACT_ATOMS: atom_id res chain seq x y z
N VAL A 1 -1.56 2.63 6.40
CA VAL A 1 -1.39 1.54 5.43
C VAL A 1 -2.67 0.74 5.36
N ILE A 2 -3.12 0.38 4.15
CA ILE A 2 -4.27 -0.50 3.92
C ILE A 2 -3.74 -1.70 3.13
N ILE A 3 -4.06 -2.92 3.59
CA ILE A 3 -3.66 -4.16 2.92
C ILE A 3 -4.93 -4.96 2.61
N SER A 4 -5.06 -5.39 1.36
CA SER A 4 -6.19 -6.19 0.90
C SER A 4 -5.71 -7.45 0.18
N ARG A 5 -6.20 -8.60 0.59
CA ARG A 5 -5.91 -9.92 -0.01
C ARG A 5 -6.94 -10.27 -1.09
N GLY A 6 -6.50 -11.11 -2.04
CA GLY A 6 -7.40 -11.79 -2.97
C GLY A 6 -8.15 -10.86 -3.93
N ASN A 7 -7.51 -9.79 -4.38
CA ASN A 7 -8.11 -8.89 -5.35
C ASN A 7 -8.01 -9.50 -6.76
N THR A 8 -9.12 -9.52 -7.45
CA THR A 8 -9.24 -9.98 -8.85
C THR A 8 -9.35 -8.83 -9.84
N GLU A 9 -9.61 -7.62 -9.34
CA GLU A 9 -9.67 -6.42 -10.16
C GLU A 9 -8.28 -6.02 -10.65
N THR A 10 -8.21 -5.53 -11.88
CA THR A 10 -6.97 -5.11 -12.54
C THR A 10 -6.64 -3.62 -12.35
N ASN A 11 -7.59 -2.84 -11.82
CA ASN A 11 -7.46 -1.41 -11.62
C ASN A 11 -7.43 -1.07 -10.13
N PHE A 12 -6.41 -0.35 -9.69
CA PHE A 12 -6.26 0.05 -8.27
C PHE A 12 -7.42 0.89 -7.74
N GLY A 13 -8.03 1.71 -8.59
CA GLY A 13 -9.20 2.52 -8.22
C GLY A 13 -10.40 1.65 -7.87
N ASP A 14 -10.66 0.61 -8.65
CA ASP A 14 -11.76 -0.33 -8.44
C ASP A 14 -11.51 -1.19 -7.20
N VAL A 15 -10.26 -1.65 -7.01
CA VAL A 15 -9.85 -2.36 -5.77
C VAL A 15 -10.12 -1.48 -4.56
N PHE A 16 -9.67 -0.23 -4.58
CA PHE A 16 -9.83 0.69 -3.45
C PHE A 16 -11.30 0.98 -3.15
N LYS A 17 -12.11 1.19 -4.19
CA LYS A 17 -13.55 1.37 -4.05
C LYS A 17 -14.23 0.16 -3.41
N SER A 18 -13.91 -1.05 -3.89
CA SER A 18 -14.40 -2.31 -3.33
C SER A 18 -14.05 -2.47 -1.85
N ILE A 19 -12.82 -2.15 -1.46
CA ILE A 19 -12.38 -2.18 -0.07
C ILE A 19 -13.17 -1.20 0.79
N THR A 20 -13.36 0.03 0.31
CA THR A 20 -14.09 1.07 1.02
C THR A 20 -15.55 0.67 1.24
N GLU A 21 -16.20 0.10 0.22
CA GLU A 21 -17.57 -0.40 0.31
C GLU A 21 -17.70 -1.58 1.29
N LYS A 22 -16.75 -2.53 1.27
CA LYS A 22 -16.73 -3.66 2.21
C LYS A 22 -16.50 -3.17 3.65
N SER A 23 -15.58 -2.23 3.83
CA SER A 23 -15.27 -1.64 5.14
C SER A 23 -16.47 -0.91 5.73
N SER A 24 -17.22 -0.14 4.92
CA SER A 24 -18.42 0.58 5.39
C SER A 24 -19.56 -0.32 5.83
N LYS A 25 -19.62 -1.55 5.30
CA LYS A 25 -20.64 -2.56 5.64
C LYS A 25 -20.20 -3.50 6.76
N TYR A 26 -18.95 -3.39 7.21
CA TYR A 26 -18.41 -4.27 8.24
C TYR A 26 -18.92 -3.87 9.62
N ASN A 27 -19.56 -4.81 10.32
CA ASN A 27 -20.15 -4.60 11.64
C ASN A 27 -19.38 -5.30 12.78
N GLY A 28 -18.22 -5.91 12.47
CA GLY A 28 -17.38 -6.58 13.47
C GLY A 28 -16.45 -5.60 14.19
N SER A 29 -15.66 -6.14 15.13
CA SER A 29 -14.64 -5.36 15.83
C SER A 29 -13.57 -4.84 14.88
N THR A 30 -13.32 -3.52 14.90
CA THR A 30 -12.25 -2.86 14.15
C THR A 30 -10.99 -2.64 14.98
N THR A 31 -11.04 -2.98 16.27
CA THR A 31 -9.90 -2.89 17.18
C THR A 31 -9.05 -4.14 17.07
N PHE A 32 -7.74 -3.96 16.94
CA PHE A 32 -6.76 -5.04 17.03
C PHE A 32 -6.53 -5.36 18.48
N ASN A 33 -6.77 -6.61 18.90
CA ASN A 33 -6.65 -7.07 20.29
C ASN A 33 -5.27 -7.68 20.51
N GLU A 34 -4.82 -7.75 21.77
CA GLU A 34 -3.51 -8.32 22.15
C GLU A 34 -3.33 -9.78 21.72
N THR A 35 -4.42 -10.52 21.59
CA THR A 35 -4.42 -11.93 21.15
C THR A 35 -4.46 -12.10 19.64
N ASP A 36 -4.76 -11.04 18.90
CA ASP A 36 -4.78 -11.06 17.43
C ASP A 36 -3.35 -11.13 16.89
N LYS A 37 -3.19 -11.81 15.77
CA LYS A 37 -1.90 -11.96 15.10
C LYS A 37 -1.97 -11.38 13.70
N LEU A 38 -0.99 -10.55 13.38
CA LEU A 38 -0.77 -10.03 12.03
C LEU A 38 0.57 -10.53 11.52
N LYS A 39 0.53 -11.24 10.40
CA LYS A 39 1.72 -11.72 9.70
C LYS A 39 1.72 -11.14 8.30
N ILE A 40 2.66 -10.24 8.05
CA ILE A 40 2.92 -9.62 6.75
C ILE A 40 4.37 -9.92 6.39
N PRO A 41 4.68 -10.31 5.15
CA PRO A 41 6.07 -10.47 4.73
C PRO A 41 6.81 -9.13 4.77
N ASN A 42 8.09 -9.17 5.09
CA ASN A 42 8.96 -8.03 4.84
C ASN A 42 9.08 -7.84 3.34
N ILE A 43 8.86 -6.61 2.88
CA ILE A 43 8.84 -6.27 1.46
C ILE A 43 9.83 -5.15 1.23
N LYS A 44 10.70 -5.34 0.26
CA LYS A 44 11.59 -4.30 -0.21
C LYS A 44 11.73 -4.40 -1.72
N PHE A 45 11.46 -3.30 -2.41
CA PHE A 45 11.70 -3.24 -3.83
C PHE A 45 12.11 -1.82 -4.26
N ASN A 46 12.86 -1.78 -5.35
CA ASN A 46 13.24 -0.55 -6.04
C ASN A 46 12.92 -0.75 -7.52
N LEU A 47 11.85 -0.11 -7.98
CA LEU A 47 11.38 -0.18 -9.35
C LEU A 47 11.75 1.10 -10.08
N LYS A 48 12.26 0.92 -11.29
CA LYS A 48 12.54 2.00 -12.22
C LYS A 48 11.80 1.70 -13.52
N GLU A 49 10.88 2.57 -13.88
CA GLU A 49 10.02 2.41 -15.05
C GLU A 49 10.13 3.63 -15.96
N GLU A 50 10.25 3.38 -17.26
CA GLU A 50 10.21 4.41 -18.29
C GLU A 50 8.76 4.55 -18.78
N ILE A 51 8.23 5.78 -18.71
CA ILE A 51 6.85 6.07 -19.15
C ILE A 51 6.90 6.49 -20.62
N THR A 52 7.06 5.51 -21.48
CA THR A 52 7.26 5.71 -22.91
C THR A 52 6.05 6.34 -23.63
N GLU A 53 4.85 6.21 -23.04
CA GLU A 53 3.62 6.76 -23.60
C GLU A 53 3.62 8.29 -23.72
N VAL A 54 4.44 8.99 -22.91
CA VAL A 54 4.54 10.45 -22.95
C VAL A 54 5.81 10.95 -23.63
N GLU A 55 6.77 10.06 -23.89
CA GLU A 55 8.03 10.40 -24.55
C GLU A 55 7.80 10.76 -26.03
N ASN A 56 8.60 11.68 -26.52
CA ASN A 56 8.56 12.17 -27.90
C ASN A 56 7.23 12.79 -28.36
N LYS A 57 6.31 13.09 -27.43
CA LYS A 57 5.08 13.82 -27.71
C LYS A 57 5.29 15.31 -27.60
N LEU A 58 4.90 16.04 -28.63
CA LEU A 58 4.87 17.49 -28.62
C LEU A 58 3.68 18.01 -27.84
N PHE A 59 3.89 19.03 -27.05
CA PHE A 59 2.84 19.76 -26.35
C PHE A 59 3.16 21.25 -26.32
N THR A 60 2.13 22.08 -26.31
CA THR A 60 2.28 23.54 -26.35
C THR A 60 1.89 24.12 -25.00
N PHE A 61 2.77 24.90 -24.42
CA PHE A 61 2.44 25.69 -23.22
C PHE A 61 1.57 26.90 -23.54
N SER A 62 0.97 27.50 -22.51
CA SER A 62 0.13 28.70 -22.64
C SER A 62 0.86 29.91 -23.22
N ASN A 63 2.21 29.91 -23.21
CA ASN A 63 3.06 30.94 -23.82
C ASN A 63 3.28 30.73 -25.34
N GLY A 64 2.65 29.72 -25.94
CA GLY A 64 2.75 29.39 -27.37
C GLY A 64 4.02 28.64 -27.77
N ARG A 65 4.87 28.25 -26.84
CA ARG A 65 6.09 27.46 -27.13
C ARG A 65 5.78 25.96 -27.13
N GLU A 66 6.38 25.26 -28.09
CA GLU A 66 6.33 23.81 -28.18
C GLU A 66 7.48 23.16 -27.41
N TYR A 67 7.17 22.07 -26.76
CA TYR A 67 8.11 21.26 -25.99
C TYR A 67 7.89 19.79 -26.31
N CYS A 68 8.94 19.01 -26.10
CA CYS A 68 8.90 17.57 -26.21
C CYS A 68 9.46 16.96 -24.92
N ILE A 69 8.82 15.93 -24.41
CA ILE A 69 9.37 15.14 -23.32
C ILE A 69 10.36 14.16 -23.92
N GLU A 70 11.66 14.43 -23.68
CA GLU A 70 12.72 13.57 -24.19
C GLU A 70 12.75 12.23 -23.44
N LYS A 71 12.58 12.26 -22.11
CA LYS A 71 12.57 11.08 -21.26
C LYS A 71 11.64 11.29 -20.06
N ALA A 72 10.80 10.29 -19.77
CA ALA A 72 9.99 10.24 -18.57
C ALA A 72 10.33 8.98 -17.77
N LEU A 73 10.69 9.17 -16.51
CA LEU A 73 11.18 8.12 -15.63
C LEU A 73 10.49 8.18 -14.29
N GLN A 74 10.00 7.05 -13.84
CA GLN A 74 9.50 6.87 -12.47
C GLN A 74 10.41 5.92 -11.69
N THR A 75 10.84 6.33 -10.52
CA THR A 75 11.54 5.45 -9.57
C THR A 75 10.67 5.33 -8.32
N ILE A 76 10.42 4.08 -7.91
CA ILE A 76 9.65 3.76 -6.71
C ILE A 76 10.52 2.90 -5.81
N GLU A 77 10.87 3.41 -4.65
CA GLU A 77 11.51 2.67 -3.59
C GLU A 77 10.51 2.48 -2.45
N PHE A 78 10.26 1.24 -2.07
CA PHE A 78 9.30 0.88 -1.05
C PHE A 78 9.88 -0.17 -0.11
N GLU A 79 9.71 0.04 1.19
CA GLU A 79 10.10 -0.89 2.24
C GLU A 79 8.96 -0.99 3.27
N LEU A 80 8.57 -2.22 3.59
CA LEU A 80 7.61 -2.56 4.64
C LEU A 80 8.23 -3.63 5.53
N ASP A 81 8.41 -3.32 6.80
CA ASP A 81 8.95 -4.22 7.83
C ASP A 81 7.99 -4.30 9.03
N GLU A 82 8.38 -5.02 10.09
CA GLU A 82 7.62 -5.14 11.34
C GLU A 82 7.44 -3.80 12.10
N LYS A 83 8.20 -2.77 11.75
CA LYS A 83 8.11 -1.42 12.33
C LYS A 83 7.19 -0.50 11.53
N GLY A 84 6.68 -0.99 10.42
CA GLY A 84 5.79 -0.27 9.51
C GLY A 84 6.45 0.10 8.18
N GLY A 85 5.69 0.68 7.26
CA GLY A 85 6.21 1.15 5.97
C GLY A 85 7.10 2.37 6.16
N LYS A 86 8.37 2.28 5.80
CA LYS A 86 9.24 3.43 5.67
C LYS A 86 9.09 4.07 4.29
N ILE A 87 8.22 5.03 4.21
CA ILE A 87 8.49 6.26 3.47
C ILE A 87 8.95 7.21 4.56
N LYS A 88 10.12 7.84 4.47
CA LYS A 88 10.69 8.73 5.50
C LYS A 88 9.62 9.66 6.09
N SER A 89 8.94 9.20 7.12
CA SER A 89 8.00 9.97 7.94
C SER A 89 7.89 9.27 9.28
N GLU A 90 8.44 9.89 10.31
CA GLU A 90 8.37 9.40 11.68
C GLU A 90 6.98 9.64 12.26
N ALA A 91 6.28 8.56 12.66
CA ALA A 91 5.11 8.63 13.52
C ALA A 91 5.24 7.57 14.62
N GLY A 92 5.47 8.01 15.84
CA GLY A 92 5.49 7.15 17.00
C GLY A 92 4.08 6.91 17.55
N ILE A 93 3.72 5.64 17.81
CA ILE A 93 2.50 5.27 18.53
C ILE A 93 2.92 4.81 19.93
N SER A 94 2.40 5.50 20.95
CA SER A 94 2.53 5.12 22.36
C SER A 94 1.24 4.40 22.79
N LEU A 95 1.33 3.11 23.10
CA LEU A 95 0.22 2.32 23.66
C LEU A 95 0.26 2.36 25.18
N LYS A 96 -0.88 2.66 25.81
CA LYS A 96 -1.08 2.60 27.25
C LYS A 96 -2.01 1.42 27.56
N GLU A 97 -1.53 0.54 28.43
CA GLU A 97 -2.21 -0.68 28.86
C GLU A 97 -3.56 -0.38 29.54
N ALA A 98 -4.63 -1.05 29.12
CA ALA A 98 -5.84 -1.23 29.90
C ALA A 98 -6.24 -2.71 29.78
N ALA A 99 -6.11 -3.42 30.91
CA ALA A 99 -6.47 -4.82 31.01
C ALA A 99 -7.98 -5.00 30.92
N ILE A 100 -8.46 -5.41 29.76
CA ILE A 100 -9.80 -5.97 29.58
C ILE A 100 -9.58 -7.38 29.02
N MET A 101 -10.06 -8.40 29.72
CA MET A 101 -10.04 -9.78 29.22
C MET A 101 -10.82 -9.85 27.92
N PRO A 102 -10.19 -10.21 26.79
CA PRO A 102 -10.91 -10.33 25.52
C PRO A 102 -11.84 -11.53 25.55
N THR A 103 -13.13 -11.28 25.37
CA THR A 103 -14.17 -12.32 25.20
C THR A 103 -14.24 -12.82 23.75
N GLU A 104 -13.49 -12.21 22.84
CA GLU A 104 -13.48 -12.58 21.44
C GLU A 104 -12.37 -13.60 21.12
N LYS A 105 -12.64 -14.50 20.18
CA LYS A 105 -11.64 -15.45 19.72
C LYS A 105 -10.49 -14.70 19.02
N PRO A 106 -9.23 -15.11 19.25
CA PRO A 106 -8.08 -14.56 18.55
C PRO A 106 -8.27 -14.62 17.04
N ARG A 107 -7.92 -13.53 16.33
CA ARG A 107 -7.97 -13.45 14.88
C ARG A 107 -6.56 -13.55 14.32
N ASP A 108 -6.41 -14.35 13.27
CA ASP A 108 -5.15 -14.48 12.53
C ASP A 108 -5.29 -13.75 11.18
N PHE A 109 -4.54 -12.67 11.02
CA PHE A 109 -4.42 -11.93 9.77
C PHE A 109 -3.12 -12.33 9.08
N LEU A 110 -3.20 -13.30 8.17
CA LEU A 110 -2.07 -13.81 7.42
C LEU A 110 -2.09 -13.24 6.00
N VAL A 111 -0.99 -12.59 5.61
CA VAL A 111 -0.79 -12.04 4.25
C VAL A 111 0.34 -12.85 3.60
N ASP A 112 -0.01 -13.94 2.93
CA ASP A 112 0.89 -14.96 2.40
C ASP A 112 0.68 -15.27 0.90
N ASP A 113 -0.21 -14.55 0.26
CA ASP A 113 -0.58 -14.71 -1.14
C ASP A 113 -0.67 -13.32 -1.80
N THR A 114 -1.18 -13.26 -3.02
CA THR A 114 -1.39 -11.98 -3.72
C THR A 114 -2.18 -10.98 -2.87
N PHE A 115 -1.64 -9.80 -2.71
CA PHE A 115 -2.27 -8.73 -1.97
C PHE A 115 -1.95 -7.36 -2.57
N THR A 116 -2.78 -6.38 -2.26
CA THR A 116 -2.58 -4.99 -2.66
C THR A 116 -2.35 -4.13 -1.44
N ILE A 117 -1.33 -3.27 -1.52
CA ILE A 117 -1.01 -2.26 -0.51
C ILE A 117 -1.48 -0.91 -1.02
N PHE A 118 -2.12 -0.14 -0.16
CA PHE A 118 -2.40 1.27 -0.38
C PHE A 118 -1.82 2.11 0.75
N LEU A 119 -1.22 3.22 0.40
CA LEU A 119 -0.83 4.26 1.35
C LEU A 119 -1.77 5.44 1.19
N LYS A 120 -2.44 5.77 2.27
CA LYS A 120 -3.42 6.85 2.33
C LYS A 120 -3.10 7.74 3.52
N GLU A 121 -3.04 9.02 3.28
CA GLU A 121 -2.91 10.01 4.34
C GLU A 121 -4.23 10.10 5.12
N GLU A 122 -4.13 10.28 6.43
CA GLU A 122 -5.29 10.49 7.28
C GLU A 122 -6.06 11.74 6.85
N GLY A 123 -7.39 11.63 6.76
CA GLY A 123 -8.24 12.73 6.29
C GLY A 123 -8.32 12.92 4.77
N ARG A 124 -7.58 12.15 3.97
CA ARG A 124 -7.72 12.16 2.50
C ARG A 124 -8.65 11.05 2.04
N ASP A 125 -9.36 11.29 0.94
CA ASP A 125 -10.30 10.30 0.38
C ASP A 125 -9.59 9.22 -0.44
N LEU A 126 -8.51 9.58 -1.13
CA LEU A 126 -7.79 8.71 -2.04
C LEU A 126 -6.39 8.36 -1.53
N PRO A 127 -5.91 7.15 -1.82
CA PRO A 127 -4.52 6.78 -1.57
C PRO A 127 -3.60 7.52 -2.55
N TYR A 128 -2.40 7.82 -2.10
CA TYR A 128 -1.35 8.43 -2.95
C TYR A 128 -0.38 7.39 -3.51
N PHE A 129 -0.45 6.15 -3.04
CA PHE A 129 0.37 5.04 -3.53
C PHE A 129 -0.45 3.75 -3.51
N ALA A 130 -0.25 2.90 -4.52
CA ALA A 130 -0.79 1.56 -4.60
C ALA A 130 0.25 0.62 -5.23
N ALA A 131 0.37 -0.59 -4.69
CA ALA A 131 1.17 -1.66 -5.25
C ALA A 131 0.49 -3.01 -5.07
N GLN A 132 0.48 -3.84 -6.10
CA GLN A 132 0.03 -5.21 -6.03
C GLN A 132 1.25 -6.14 -5.99
N ILE A 133 1.29 -6.99 -4.98
CA ILE A 133 2.32 -8.00 -4.79
C ILE A 133 1.71 -9.35 -5.13
N SER A 134 2.12 -9.93 -6.24
CA SER A 134 1.65 -11.24 -6.72
C SER A 134 2.62 -12.38 -6.40
N ASP A 135 3.89 -12.05 -6.17
CA ASP A 135 4.94 -13.00 -5.83
C ASP A 135 5.85 -12.39 -4.76
N ILE A 136 5.73 -12.93 -3.55
CA ILE A 136 6.49 -12.45 -2.39
C ILE A 136 7.99 -12.69 -2.58
N SER A 137 8.39 -13.74 -3.30
CA SER A 137 9.79 -14.10 -3.50
C SER A 137 10.57 -13.06 -4.30
N GLN A 138 9.88 -12.26 -5.13
CA GLN A 138 10.50 -11.22 -5.96
C GLN A 138 10.72 -9.88 -5.21
N VAL A 139 10.12 -9.72 -4.03
CA VAL A 139 10.14 -8.48 -3.27
C VAL A 139 10.79 -8.63 -1.90
N GLN A 140 11.37 -9.80 -1.62
CA GLN A 140 12.20 -10.04 -0.45
C GLN A 140 13.66 -9.98 -0.88
N GLU A 141 14.48 -9.13 -0.25
CA GLU A 141 15.93 -9.25 -0.36
C GLU A 141 16.37 -10.56 0.32
N ASP A 142 17.18 -11.37 -0.36
CA ASP A 142 17.87 -12.50 0.25
C ASP A 142 18.68 -11.97 1.44
N ILE A 143 18.26 -12.32 2.64
CA ILE A 143 19.03 -12.07 3.85
C ILE A 143 20.25 -13.00 3.78
N GLN A 144 21.38 -12.47 3.31
CA GLN A 144 22.67 -13.12 3.44
C GLN A 144 23.27 -12.89 4.82
#